data_88508b9ff87128d41c379812397d89d7
#
_entry.id   88508b9ff87128d41c379812397d89d7
#
_cell.length_a   1.000
_cell.length_b   1.000
_cell.length_c   1.000
_cell.angle_alpha   90.00
_cell.angle_beta   90.00
_cell.angle_gamma   90.00
#
_symmetry.space_group_name_H-M   'P 1'
#
loop_
_entity.id
_entity.type
_entity.pdbx_description
1 polymer ?
#
loop_
_entity_poly.entity_id
_entity_poly.type
_entity_poly.pdbx_seq_one_letter_code
_entity_poly.pdbx_strand_id
1 'polypeptide(L)'
;MFSLIVCTIDRFDQLERLFRSLVGQSHKDFEVIVVDQNLDDRLRELIDRFSPSFLIRHVRSPKGLSRARNKGMAVAEGDYVCFPDDDCWYEADTLSMAATLFAEHPDLAIVTGRTLDAQGLASVSPTGETRLALTRWNYLRCGNSNGIFVRRAALADIGGFDEDLGVGSESPFQSGEEADFLLRALGAGRQAMFFPELIVHHDQVTSEYGPRQVERARKYGRGFGALMRKQAFPLYYVSYRLFRPVAGWLAALARFNLDAARYKRAWLVGILEGYAAWPRWRRN
;
A
#
# COMPACT_ATOMS: atom_id res chain seq x y z
N MET A 1 4.62 19.79 8.46
CA MET A 1 3.21 19.38 8.27
C MET A 1 3.14 18.06 7.52
N PHE A 2 2.19 17.14 7.87
CA PHE A 2 1.90 15.93 7.11
C PHE A 2 0.62 16.06 6.29
N SER A 3 0.59 15.49 5.09
CA SER A 3 -0.64 15.27 4.30
C SER A 3 -0.96 13.77 4.27
N LEU A 4 -2.06 13.37 4.92
CA LEU A 4 -2.53 11.99 4.93
C LEU A 4 -3.53 11.81 3.79
N ILE A 5 -3.17 11.06 2.75
CA ILE A 5 -3.99 10.81 1.59
C ILE A 5 -4.76 9.50 1.81
N VAL A 6 -6.04 9.62 2.13
CA VAL A 6 -6.95 8.51 2.45
C VAL A 6 -7.88 8.29 1.27
N CYS A 7 -7.68 7.19 0.55
CA CYS A 7 -8.55 6.82 -0.58
C CYS A 7 -9.63 5.85 -0.09
N THR A 8 -10.90 6.15 -0.34
CA THR A 8 -12.00 5.35 0.19
C THR A 8 -13.10 5.10 -0.84
N ILE A 9 -13.74 3.94 -0.75
CA ILE A 9 -14.94 3.54 -1.49
C ILE A 9 -15.75 2.55 -0.65
N ASP A 10 -17.06 2.78 -0.52
CA ASP A 10 -18.03 1.91 0.17
C ASP A 10 -17.69 1.60 1.65
N ARG A 11 -16.85 2.42 2.30
CA ARG A 11 -16.45 2.27 3.71
C ARG A 11 -16.79 3.53 4.49
N PHE A 12 -17.44 3.33 5.65
CA PHE A 12 -17.81 4.40 6.56
C PHE A 12 -17.23 4.15 7.96
N ASP A 13 -17.55 3.02 8.58
CA ASP A 13 -17.14 2.72 9.97
C ASP A 13 -15.61 2.60 10.10
N GLN A 14 -14.97 2.01 9.10
CA GLN A 14 -13.51 1.89 9.06
C GLN A 14 -12.84 3.27 8.96
N LEU A 15 -13.34 4.12 8.06
CA LEU A 15 -12.85 5.49 7.92
C LEU A 15 -13.08 6.30 9.20
N GLU A 16 -14.23 6.13 9.88
CA GLU A 16 -14.47 6.75 11.18
C GLU A 16 -13.46 6.28 12.24
N ARG A 17 -13.10 5.01 12.27
CA ARG A 17 -12.05 4.49 13.17
C ARG A 17 -10.70 5.16 12.92
N LEU A 18 -10.30 5.29 11.65
CA LEU A 18 -9.09 6.03 11.29
C LEU A 18 -9.17 7.47 11.80
N PHE A 19 -10.25 8.19 11.53
CA PHE A 19 -10.40 9.58 11.98
C PHE A 19 -10.34 9.73 13.50
N ARG A 20 -10.96 8.82 14.26
CA ARG A 20 -10.86 8.79 15.73
C ARG A 20 -9.41 8.63 16.19
N SER A 21 -8.62 7.78 15.53
CA SER A 21 -7.21 7.61 15.86
C SER A 21 -6.37 8.88 15.54
N LEU A 22 -6.75 9.61 14.50
CA LEU A 22 -6.09 10.87 14.12
C LEU A 22 -6.41 12.01 15.10
N VAL A 23 -7.60 12.06 15.69
CA VAL A 23 -7.92 13.00 16.78
C VAL A 23 -6.93 12.82 17.94
N GLY A 24 -6.54 11.58 18.23
CA GLY A 24 -5.62 11.22 19.32
C GLY A 24 -4.14 11.50 19.04
N GLN A 25 -3.74 11.92 17.83
CA GLN A 25 -2.32 12.15 17.52
C GLN A 25 -1.69 13.22 18.40
N SER A 26 -0.47 12.97 18.89
CA SER A 26 0.34 13.94 19.62
C SER A 26 0.88 15.05 18.69
N HIS A 27 1.24 14.71 17.47
CA HIS A 27 1.63 15.65 16.42
C HIS A 27 0.37 16.21 15.74
N LYS A 28 0.12 17.52 15.89
CA LYS A 28 -1.12 18.15 15.39
C LYS A 28 -0.98 18.85 14.05
N ASP A 29 0.23 18.99 13.55
CA ASP A 29 0.49 19.69 12.28
C ASP A 29 0.31 18.74 11.09
N PHE A 30 -0.97 18.46 10.74
CA PHE A 30 -1.35 17.61 9.62
C PHE A 30 -2.68 18.00 9.00
N GLU A 31 -2.86 17.62 7.76
CA GLU A 31 -4.14 17.62 7.03
C GLU A 31 -4.51 16.21 6.59
N VAL A 32 -5.80 15.96 6.42
CA VAL A 32 -6.34 14.72 5.85
C VAL A 32 -6.98 15.03 4.49
N ILE A 33 -6.51 14.37 3.46
CA ILE A 33 -7.06 14.48 2.11
C ILE A 33 -7.88 13.23 1.84
N VAL A 34 -9.19 13.33 2.00
CA VAL A 34 -10.14 12.25 1.72
C VAL A 34 -10.41 12.21 0.23
N VAL A 35 -9.89 11.19 -0.44
CA VAL A 35 -10.14 10.97 -1.86
C VAL A 35 -11.27 9.97 -2.01
N ASP A 36 -12.46 10.51 -2.20
CA ASP A 36 -13.73 9.79 -2.20
C ASP A 36 -14.07 9.27 -3.61
N GLN A 37 -14.18 7.96 -3.72
CA GLN A 37 -14.53 7.25 -4.95
C GLN A 37 -15.99 6.79 -4.99
N ASN A 38 -16.82 7.19 -3.99
CA ASN A 38 -18.24 6.92 -3.98
C ASN A 38 -18.97 7.81 -5.00
N LEU A 39 -20.12 7.36 -5.47
CA LEU A 39 -20.96 8.11 -6.40
C LEU A 39 -21.97 9.04 -5.70
N ASP A 40 -22.09 8.92 -4.39
CA ASP A 40 -23.01 9.68 -3.52
C ASP A 40 -22.27 10.47 -2.44
N ASP A 41 -23.01 11.18 -1.60
CA ASP A 41 -22.47 12.06 -0.56
C ASP A 41 -22.43 11.39 0.83
N ARG A 42 -22.35 10.04 0.88
CA ARG A 42 -22.39 9.26 2.14
C ARG A 42 -21.31 9.66 3.18
N LEU A 43 -20.20 10.24 2.75
CA LEU A 43 -19.12 10.66 3.64
C LEU A 43 -19.29 12.06 4.22
N ARG A 44 -20.26 12.84 3.74
CA ARG A 44 -20.43 14.24 4.11
C ARG A 44 -20.60 14.43 5.61
N GLU A 45 -21.51 13.67 6.22
CA GLU A 45 -21.74 13.75 7.68
C GLU A 45 -20.50 13.40 8.49
N LEU A 46 -19.75 12.39 8.05
CA LEU A 46 -18.50 11.99 8.71
C LEU A 46 -17.44 13.10 8.62
N ILE A 47 -17.25 13.67 7.44
CA ILE A 47 -16.31 14.76 7.20
C ILE A 47 -16.68 15.98 8.05
N ASP A 48 -17.96 16.40 8.03
CA ASP A 48 -18.45 17.56 8.81
C ASP A 48 -18.22 17.35 10.32
N ARG A 49 -18.39 16.12 10.82
CA ARG A 49 -18.18 15.77 12.24
C ARG A 49 -16.72 15.92 12.68
N PHE A 50 -15.77 15.57 11.83
CA PHE A 50 -14.34 15.57 12.18
C PHE A 50 -13.59 16.84 11.74
N SER A 51 -14.15 17.67 10.86
CA SER A 51 -13.54 18.94 10.41
C SER A 51 -13.18 19.91 11.53
N PRO A 52 -13.85 19.95 12.71
CA PRO A 52 -13.38 20.77 13.81
C PRO A 52 -12.10 20.27 14.50
N SER A 53 -11.72 18.99 14.30
CA SER A 53 -10.57 18.38 14.99
C SER A 53 -9.27 18.49 14.18
N PHE A 54 -9.35 18.49 12.85
CA PHE A 54 -8.20 18.65 11.95
C PHE A 54 -8.68 19.08 10.55
N LEU A 55 -7.78 19.65 9.76
CA LEU A 55 -8.09 20.07 8.40
C LEU A 55 -8.43 18.85 7.52
N ILE A 56 -9.60 18.84 6.90
CA ILE A 56 -10.02 17.81 5.93
C ILE A 56 -10.23 18.48 4.58
N ARG A 57 -9.55 17.95 3.56
CA ARG A 57 -9.83 18.26 2.16
C ARG A 57 -10.56 17.08 1.53
N HIS A 58 -11.77 17.31 1.04
CA HIS A 58 -12.60 16.31 0.36
C HIS A 58 -12.43 16.43 -1.15
N VAL A 59 -11.92 15.38 -1.79
CA VAL A 59 -11.64 15.32 -3.23
C VAL A 59 -12.38 14.15 -3.84
N ARG A 60 -13.12 14.35 -4.92
CA ARG A 60 -13.78 13.26 -5.67
C ARG A 60 -12.84 12.65 -6.71
N SER A 61 -12.88 11.32 -6.81
CA SER A 61 -12.12 10.58 -7.83
C SER A 61 -12.96 9.47 -8.46
N PRO A 62 -12.82 9.19 -9.76
CA PRO A 62 -13.21 7.91 -10.30
C PRO A 62 -12.51 6.76 -9.57
N LYS A 63 -13.09 5.56 -9.68
CA LYS A 63 -12.52 4.35 -9.09
C LYS A 63 -11.11 4.09 -9.61
N GLY A 64 -10.23 3.63 -8.71
CA GLY A 64 -8.82 3.30 -8.97
C GLY A 64 -7.91 3.87 -7.90
N LEU A 65 -7.30 2.99 -7.09
CA LEU A 65 -6.50 3.38 -5.92
C LEU A 65 -5.32 4.30 -6.31
N SER A 66 -4.55 3.92 -7.34
CA SER A 66 -3.42 4.72 -7.83
C SER A 66 -3.86 6.09 -8.34
N ARG A 67 -4.95 6.15 -9.11
CA ARG A 67 -5.56 7.40 -9.59
C ARG A 67 -6.02 8.29 -8.44
N ALA A 68 -6.67 7.68 -7.44
CA ALA A 68 -7.12 8.41 -6.26
C ALA A 68 -5.93 8.97 -5.45
N ARG A 69 -4.87 8.18 -5.20
CA ARG A 69 -3.65 8.65 -4.55
C ARG A 69 -2.99 9.79 -5.31
N ASN A 70 -2.92 9.72 -6.65
CA ASN A 70 -2.38 10.79 -7.48
C ASN A 70 -3.19 12.10 -7.36
N LYS A 71 -4.52 12.01 -7.32
CA LYS A 71 -5.37 13.18 -7.07
C LYS A 71 -5.14 13.78 -5.70
N GLY A 72 -4.99 12.95 -4.67
CA GLY A 72 -4.66 13.41 -3.33
C GLY A 72 -3.29 14.10 -3.27
N MET A 73 -2.27 13.52 -3.90
CA MET A 73 -0.94 14.11 -3.98
C MET A 73 -0.92 15.47 -4.68
N ALA A 74 -1.77 15.67 -5.68
CA ALA A 74 -1.83 16.93 -6.43
C ALA A 74 -2.32 18.13 -5.57
N VAL A 75 -3.03 17.88 -4.47
CA VAL A 75 -3.55 18.92 -3.56
C VAL A 75 -2.88 18.90 -2.18
N ALA A 76 -1.90 18.01 -1.97
CA ALA A 76 -1.16 17.90 -0.71
C ALA A 76 -0.23 19.09 -0.50
N GLU A 77 -0.33 19.73 0.67
CA GLU A 77 0.48 20.91 1.04
C GLU A 77 1.58 20.58 2.07
N GLY A 78 1.47 19.45 2.77
CA GLY A 78 2.43 19.01 3.77
C GLY A 78 3.82 18.74 3.22
N ASP A 79 4.84 18.89 4.03
CA ASP A 79 6.23 18.56 3.70
C ASP A 79 6.44 17.03 3.58
N TYR A 80 5.56 16.29 4.24
CA TYR A 80 5.52 14.83 4.25
C TYR A 80 4.16 14.35 3.79
N VAL A 81 4.16 13.32 2.96
CA VAL A 81 2.94 12.68 2.45
C VAL A 81 2.92 11.21 2.89
N CYS A 82 1.77 10.72 3.33
CA CYS A 82 1.57 9.31 3.65
C CYS A 82 0.24 8.81 3.09
N PHE A 83 0.09 7.49 3.01
CA PHE A 83 -0.99 6.83 2.28
C PHE A 83 -1.70 5.80 3.16
N PRO A 84 -2.33 6.21 4.28
CA PRO A 84 -3.11 5.28 5.09
C PRO A 84 -4.29 4.72 4.28
N ASP A 85 -4.54 3.42 4.40
CA ASP A 85 -5.77 2.83 3.91
C ASP A 85 -6.94 3.22 4.82
N ASP A 86 -8.15 3.26 4.29
CA ASP A 86 -9.34 3.69 5.02
C ASP A 86 -9.80 2.73 6.13
N ASP A 87 -9.14 1.57 6.28
CA ASP A 87 -9.38 0.55 7.31
C ASP A 87 -8.20 0.35 8.28
N CYS A 88 -7.19 1.22 8.23
CA CYS A 88 -6.11 1.26 9.21
C CYS A 88 -6.43 2.22 10.38
N TRP A 89 -5.58 2.24 11.42
CA TRP A 89 -5.57 3.25 12.47
C TRP A 89 -4.15 3.47 13.01
N TYR A 90 -3.94 4.61 13.63
CA TYR A 90 -2.64 5.05 14.10
C TYR A 90 -2.55 5.03 15.63
N GLU A 91 -1.39 4.72 16.18
CA GLU A 91 -1.07 5.00 17.59
C GLU A 91 -0.94 6.50 17.81
N ALA A 92 -1.08 6.95 19.07
CA ALA A 92 -1.09 8.37 19.40
C ALA A 92 0.19 9.12 18.99
N ASP A 93 1.30 8.43 18.86
CA ASP A 93 2.61 8.99 18.52
C ASP A 93 3.11 8.65 17.10
N THR A 94 2.30 7.97 16.27
CA THR A 94 2.73 7.55 14.92
C THR A 94 3.26 8.73 14.08
N LEU A 95 2.55 9.86 14.05
CA LEU A 95 3.00 11.02 13.27
C LEU A 95 4.20 11.72 13.91
N SER A 96 4.28 11.80 15.24
CA SER A 96 5.45 12.36 15.92
C SER A 96 6.68 11.48 15.74
N MET A 97 6.53 10.15 15.76
CA MET A 97 7.59 9.20 15.45
C MET A 97 8.10 9.40 14.01
N ALA A 98 7.22 9.48 13.03
CA ALA A 98 7.59 9.72 11.64
C ALA A 98 8.33 11.07 11.49
N ALA A 99 7.88 12.13 12.17
CA ALA A 99 8.56 13.44 12.16
C ALA A 99 9.97 13.36 12.74
N THR A 100 10.13 12.66 13.88
CA THR A 100 11.44 12.44 14.54
C THR A 100 12.38 11.68 13.60
N LEU A 101 11.93 10.59 12.99
CA LEU A 101 12.73 9.80 12.05
C LEU A 101 13.22 10.64 10.86
N PHE A 102 12.38 11.49 10.31
CA PHE A 102 12.80 12.40 9.24
C PHE A 102 13.77 13.48 9.73
N ALA A 103 13.65 13.96 10.97
CA ALA A 103 14.59 14.92 11.53
C ALA A 103 15.98 14.30 11.81
N GLU A 104 16.00 13.08 12.35
CA GLU A 104 17.22 12.31 12.62
C GLU A 104 17.93 11.85 11.35
N HIS A 105 17.17 11.64 10.26
CA HIS A 105 17.68 11.12 8.99
C HIS A 105 17.33 12.07 7.82
N PRO A 106 17.98 13.24 7.71
CA PRO A 106 17.66 14.26 6.71
C PRO A 106 17.83 13.77 5.25
N ASP A 107 18.70 12.79 5.01
CA ASP A 107 18.96 12.22 3.68
C ASP A 107 17.89 11.22 3.21
N LEU A 108 17.06 10.71 4.12
CA LEU A 108 16.00 9.81 3.75
C LEU A 108 14.86 10.55 3.05
N ALA A 109 14.51 10.09 1.86
CA ALA A 109 13.32 10.53 1.14
C ALA A 109 12.07 9.81 1.60
N ILE A 110 12.21 8.56 2.06
CA ILE A 110 11.11 7.70 2.47
C ILE A 110 11.47 6.98 3.77
N VAL A 111 10.56 7.01 4.74
CA VAL A 111 10.55 6.10 5.89
C VAL A 111 9.37 5.16 5.77
N THR A 112 9.57 3.88 6.13
CA THR A 112 8.49 2.91 6.14
C THR A 112 8.39 2.22 7.48
N GLY A 113 7.17 1.85 7.88
CA GLY A 113 6.87 1.24 9.17
C GLY A 113 6.26 -0.15 9.07
N ARG A 114 5.97 -0.75 10.22
CA ARG A 114 5.26 -2.02 10.35
C ARG A 114 3.76 -1.82 10.34
N THR A 115 3.05 -2.83 9.81
CA THR A 115 1.60 -2.92 10.00
C THR A 115 1.29 -4.10 10.91
N LEU A 116 0.64 -3.81 12.04
CA LEU A 116 0.27 -4.78 13.07
C LEU A 116 -1.26 -4.79 13.26
N ASP A 117 -1.79 -5.90 13.76
CA ASP A 117 -3.17 -5.93 14.25
C ASP A 117 -3.27 -5.43 15.71
N ALA A 118 -4.48 -5.45 16.25
CA ALA A 118 -4.74 -5.04 17.63
C ALA A 118 -4.05 -5.93 18.69
N GLN A 119 -3.56 -7.13 18.32
CA GLN A 119 -2.85 -8.06 19.18
C GLN A 119 -1.31 -7.93 18.99
N GLY A 120 -0.85 -7.01 18.16
CA GLY A 120 0.57 -6.81 17.86
C GLY A 120 1.16 -7.83 16.88
N LEU A 121 0.32 -8.62 16.20
CA LEU A 121 0.76 -9.57 15.18
C LEU A 121 0.87 -8.85 13.83
N ALA A 122 1.86 -9.25 13.01
CA ALA A 122 2.03 -8.68 11.68
C ALA A 122 0.77 -8.88 10.84
N SER A 123 0.22 -7.78 10.31
CA SER A 123 -0.91 -7.75 9.40
C SER A 123 -0.48 -7.30 8.01
N VAL A 124 -1.26 -7.60 6.97
CA VAL A 124 -1.06 -7.27 5.56
C VAL A 124 0.19 -7.91 4.96
N SER A 125 1.37 -7.70 5.54
CA SER A 125 2.63 -8.30 5.08
C SER A 125 3.55 -8.62 6.25
N PRO A 126 4.31 -9.75 6.20
CA PRO A 126 5.32 -10.03 7.22
C PRO A 126 6.47 -9.04 7.07
N THR A 127 6.65 -8.18 8.05
CA THR A 127 7.76 -7.22 8.14
C THR A 127 8.81 -7.71 9.15
N GLY A 128 10.04 -7.24 8.99
CA GLY A 128 11.13 -7.53 9.94
C GLY A 128 10.99 -6.78 11.26
N GLU A 129 11.87 -7.12 12.23
CA GLU A 129 11.95 -6.47 13.55
C GLU A 129 13.19 -5.58 13.67
N THR A 130 13.95 -5.43 12.60
CA THR A 130 15.18 -4.64 12.57
C THR A 130 15.09 -3.53 11.55
N ARG A 131 15.72 -2.40 11.83
CA ARG A 131 15.85 -1.30 10.86
C ARG A 131 16.62 -1.79 9.63
N LEU A 132 16.13 -1.49 8.44
CA LEU A 132 16.71 -1.95 7.17
C LEU A 132 16.67 -0.85 6.11
N ALA A 133 17.79 -0.60 5.45
CA ALA A 133 17.78 0.17 4.21
C ALA A 133 16.97 -0.58 3.14
N LEU A 134 16.05 0.13 2.50
CA LEU A 134 15.29 -0.44 1.38
C LEU A 134 16.21 -0.65 0.18
N THR A 135 16.01 -1.78 -0.46
CA THR A 135 16.68 -2.16 -1.69
C THR A 135 15.68 -2.80 -2.65
N ARG A 136 16.05 -2.91 -3.92
CA ARG A 136 15.20 -3.64 -4.88
C ARG A 136 15.02 -5.14 -4.56
N TRP A 137 15.70 -5.66 -3.54
CA TRP A 137 15.65 -7.08 -3.18
C TRP A 137 14.81 -7.36 -1.92
N ASN A 138 14.66 -6.35 -1.04
CA ASN A 138 13.96 -6.50 0.24
C ASN A 138 12.65 -5.68 0.33
N TYR A 139 12.28 -4.88 -0.68
CA TYR A 139 11.13 -3.96 -0.66
C TYR A 139 9.82 -4.60 -0.18
N LEU A 140 9.57 -5.87 -0.48
CA LEU A 140 8.36 -6.60 -0.03
C LEU A 140 8.34 -6.92 1.48
N ARG A 141 9.45 -6.73 2.18
CA ARG A 141 9.58 -6.94 3.63
C ARG A 141 9.69 -5.64 4.41
N CYS A 142 9.73 -4.53 3.72
CA CYS A 142 10.04 -3.23 4.29
C CYS A 142 8.85 -2.27 4.27
N GLY A 143 7.65 -2.80 4.34
CA GLY A 143 6.45 -1.98 4.44
C GLY A 143 5.42 -2.24 3.33
N ASN A 144 4.26 -1.69 3.54
CA ASN A 144 3.14 -1.61 2.62
C ASN A 144 2.64 -0.15 2.61
N SER A 145 1.63 0.15 1.80
CA SER A 145 1.11 1.52 1.65
C SER A 145 0.84 2.23 2.97
N ASN A 146 0.24 1.54 3.94
CA ASN A 146 -0.15 2.12 5.23
C ASN A 146 1.01 2.72 6.03
N GLY A 147 2.19 2.09 5.92
CA GLY A 147 3.39 2.49 6.65
C GLY A 147 4.36 3.32 5.80
N ILE A 148 4.00 3.80 4.61
CA ILE A 148 4.88 4.61 3.76
C ILE A 148 4.68 6.09 4.06
N PHE A 149 5.77 6.77 4.45
CA PHE A 149 5.85 8.22 4.63
C PHE A 149 6.95 8.76 3.71
N VAL A 150 6.67 9.82 2.96
CA VAL A 150 7.52 10.34 1.89
C VAL A 150 7.75 11.83 2.08
N ARG A 151 8.98 12.33 1.93
CA ARG A 151 9.20 13.76 1.76
C ARG A 151 8.55 14.23 0.47
N ARG A 152 7.65 15.21 0.54
CA ARG A 152 6.93 15.70 -0.65
C ARG A 152 7.88 16.17 -1.75
N ALA A 153 9.01 16.77 -1.41
CA ALA A 153 10.01 17.19 -2.36
C ALA A 153 10.55 16.03 -3.24
N ALA A 154 10.59 14.80 -2.71
CA ALA A 154 11.06 13.63 -3.46
C ALA A 154 10.06 13.17 -4.54
N LEU A 155 8.78 13.58 -4.44
CA LEU A 155 7.77 13.24 -5.44
C LEU A 155 8.08 13.80 -6.83
N ALA A 156 8.85 14.89 -6.92
CA ALA A 156 9.29 15.44 -8.20
C ALA A 156 10.13 14.45 -9.02
N ASP A 157 10.92 13.60 -8.35
CA ASP A 157 11.77 12.60 -9.01
C ASP A 157 11.09 11.24 -9.14
N ILE A 158 10.27 10.88 -8.15
CA ILE A 158 9.58 9.58 -8.10
C ILE A 158 8.39 9.56 -9.06
N GLY A 159 7.69 10.69 -9.20
CA GLY A 159 6.41 10.81 -9.87
C GLY A 159 5.25 10.24 -9.07
N GLY A 160 4.07 10.18 -9.69
CA GLY A 160 2.87 9.59 -9.11
C GLY A 160 2.87 8.06 -9.10
N PHE A 161 1.81 7.47 -8.56
CA PHE A 161 1.54 6.03 -8.72
C PHE A 161 1.21 5.71 -10.17
N ASP A 162 1.63 4.54 -10.64
CA ASP A 162 1.24 4.05 -11.98
C ASP A 162 -0.23 3.59 -11.95
N GLU A 163 -1.09 4.30 -12.69
CA GLU A 163 -2.54 4.05 -12.71
C GLU A 163 -2.93 2.74 -13.41
N ASP A 164 -2.00 2.12 -14.13
CA ASP A 164 -2.16 0.77 -14.66
C ASP A 164 -1.96 -0.32 -13.57
N LEU A 165 -1.49 0.04 -12.38
CA LEU A 165 -1.31 -0.87 -11.25
C LEU A 165 -2.26 -0.50 -10.10
N GLY A 166 -2.65 -1.49 -9.30
CA GLY A 166 -3.42 -1.26 -8.08
C GLY A 166 -4.89 -1.60 -8.18
N VAL A 167 -5.52 -1.68 -7.02
CA VAL A 167 -6.93 -2.07 -6.88
C VAL A 167 -7.84 -1.07 -7.60
N GLY A 168 -8.78 -1.61 -8.40
CA GLY A 168 -9.76 -0.80 -9.11
C GLY A 168 -9.22 -0.07 -10.33
N SER A 169 -7.97 -0.33 -10.76
CA SER A 169 -7.48 0.17 -12.04
C SER A 169 -8.28 -0.43 -13.21
N GLU A 170 -8.32 0.24 -14.34
CA GLU A 170 -8.96 -0.25 -15.57
C GLU A 170 -8.17 -1.40 -16.20
N SER A 171 -6.91 -1.57 -15.79
CA SER A 171 -6.03 -2.64 -16.22
C SER A 171 -6.33 -3.97 -15.50
N PRO A 172 -5.84 -5.10 -16.00
CA PRO A 172 -5.93 -6.39 -15.29
C PRO A 172 -4.98 -6.52 -14.09
N PHE A 173 -4.13 -5.51 -13.79
CA PHE A 173 -3.04 -5.56 -12.82
C PHE A 173 -3.44 -4.91 -11.49
N GLN A 174 -4.17 -5.64 -10.66
CA GLN A 174 -4.87 -5.13 -9.48
C GLN A 174 -4.01 -5.10 -8.20
N SER A 175 -2.69 -4.93 -8.30
CA SER A 175 -1.75 -4.78 -7.17
C SER A 175 -0.38 -4.28 -7.63
N GLY A 176 0.51 -3.99 -6.68
CA GLY A 176 1.92 -3.71 -6.93
C GLY A 176 2.24 -2.22 -7.13
N GLU A 177 1.28 -1.35 -6.94
CA GLU A 177 1.43 0.10 -7.12
C GLU A 177 2.38 0.71 -6.09
N GLU A 178 2.27 0.33 -4.81
CA GLU A 178 3.17 0.80 -3.75
C GLU A 178 4.60 0.26 -3.93
N ALA A 179 4.71 -1.00 -4.34
CA ALA A 179 6.00 -1.61 -4.61
C ALA A 179 6.70 -0.96 -5.83
N ASP A 180 5.92 -0.63 -6.88
CA ASP A 180 6.41 0.11 -8.03
C ASP A 180 6.89 1.51 -7.63
N PHE A 181 6.11 2.21 -6.79
CA PHE A 181 6.46 3.52 -6.27
C PHE A 181 7.79 3.49 -5.52
N LEU A 182 7.98 2.56 -4.58
CA LEU A 182 9.22 2.38 -3.83
C LEU A 182 10.40 2.04 -4.74
N LEU A 183 10.21 1.14 -5.71
CA LEU A 183 11.27 0.75 -6.66
C LEU A 183 11.67 1.90 -7.58
N ARG A 184 10.74 2.77 -7.99
CA ARG A 184 11.06 3.98 -8.75
C ARG A 184 11.82 5.00 -7.89
N ALA A 185 11.46 5.15 -6.63
CA ALA A 185 12.21 5.99 -5.70
C ALA A 185 13.68 5.55 -5.59
N LEU A 186 13.89 4.24 -5.38
CA LEU A 186 15.24 3.66 -5.35
C LEU A 186 15.98 3.81 -6.68
N GLY A 187 15.28 3.64 -7.81
CA GLY A 187 15.83 3.84 -9.15
C GLY A 187 16.23 5.29 -9.44
N ALA A 188 15.56 6.26 -8.83
CA ALA A 188 15.89 7.68 -8.86
C ALA A 188 17.01 8.07 -7.85
N GLY A 189 17.64 7.08 -7.18
CA GLY A 189 18.71 7.30 -6.20
C GLY A 189 18.22 7.82 -4.86
N ARG A 190 16.89 7.78 -4.58
CA ARG A 190 16.34 8.23 -3.31
C ARG A 190 16.54 7.17 -2.24
N GLN A 191 17.01 7.60 -1.07
CA GLN A 191 17.21 6.69 0.06
C GLN A 191 15.88 6.46 0.77
N ALA A 192 15.65 5.19 1.14
CA ALA A 192 14.48 4.76 1.89
C ALA A 192 14.91 3.77 2.98
N MET A 193 14.27 3.84 4.15
CA MET A 193 14.60 3.00 5.28
C MET A 193 13.35 2.53 6.01
N PHE A 194 13.38 1.28 6.44
CA PHE A 194 12.34 0.64 7.25
C PHE A 194 12.69 0.76 8.73
N PHE A 195 11.70 1.20 9.51
CA PHE A 195 11.77 1.37 10.96
C PHE A 195 10.67 0.53 11.62
N PRO A 196 11.02 -0.58 12.29
CA PRO A 196 10.01 -1.46 12.90
C PRO A 196 9.24 -0.82 14.05
N GLU A 197 9.76 0.23 14.66
CA GLU A 197 9.10 1.02 15.70
C GLU A 197 8.03 1.98 15.18
N LEU A 198 8.03 2.31 13.90
CA LEU A 198 6.96 3.09 13.26
C LEU A 198 5.79 2.15 12.96
N ILE A 199 4.75 2.21 13.77
CA ILE A 199 3.63 1.26 13.73
C ILE A 199 2.39 1.93 13.17
N VAL A 200 1.74 1.22 12.25
CA VAL A 200 0.38 1.48 11.78
C VAL A 200 -0.44 0.21 11.98
N HIS A 201 -1.67 0.34 12.44
CA HIS A 201 -2.52 -0.80 12.69
C HIS A 201 -3.47 -1.09 11.54
N HIS A 202 -3.74 -2.37 11.31
CA HIS A 202 -4.72 -2.86 10.34
C HIS A 202 -5.22 -4.24 10.79
N ASP A 203 -6.52 -4.50 10.65
CA ASP A 203 -7.09 -5.80 11.00
C ASP A 203 -6.45 -6.94 10.19
N GLN A 204 -6.45 -8.15 10.73
CA GLN A 204 -5.96 -9.32 10.01
C GLN A 204 -6.77 -9.57 8.74
N VAL A 205 -6.05 -9.85 7.66
CA VAL A 205 -6.69 -10.33 6.43
C VAL A 205 -7.19 -11.76 6.66
N THR A 206 -8.48 -11.99 6.44
CA THR A 206 -9.08 -13.32 6.63
C THR A 206 -8.37 -14.39 5.80
N SER A 207 -8.03 -15.52 6.44
CA SER A 207 -7.31 -16.64 5.82
C SER A 207 -8.22 -17.64 5.08
N GLU A 208 -9.46 -17.30 4.82
CA GLU A 208 -10.40 -18.16 4.10
C GLU A 208 -10.06 -18.24 2.60
N TYR A 209 -10.13 -19.44 2.05
CA TYR A 209 -9.84 -19.69 0.63
C TYR A 209 -11.09 -19.84 -0.23
N GLY A 210 -12.12 -18.99 0.00
CA GLY A 210 -13.34 -19.01 -0.80
C GLY A 210 -13.15 -18.54 -2.26
N PRO A 211 -14.20 -18.66 -3.10
CA PRO A 211 -14.12 -18.28 -4.52
C PRO A 211 -13.66 -16.85 -4.78
N ARG A 212 -14.12 -15.89 -3.93
CA ARG A 212 -13.73 -14.48 -4.03
C ARG A 212 -12.24 -14.29 -3.76
N GLN A 213 -11.69 -14.99 -2.77
CA GLN A 213 -10.27 -14.95 -2.42
C GLN A 213 -9.39 -15.58 -3.51
N VAL A 214 -9.86 -16.64 -4.15
CA VAL A 214 -9.18 -17.27 -5.30
C VAL A 214 -9.12 -16.30 -6.49
N GLU A 215 -10.23 -15.63 -6.82
CA GLU A 215 -10.26 -14.62 -7.87
C GLU A 215 -9.34 -13.43 -7.54
N ARG A 216 -9.40 -12.92 -6.29
CA ARG A 216 -8.51 -11.86 -5.80
C ARG A 216 -7.04 -12.27 -5.92
N ALA A 217 -6.69 -13.50 -5.54
CA ALA A 217 -5.33 -14.02 -5.66
C ALA A 217 -4.82 -13.98 -7.10
N ARG A 218 -5.65 -14.35 -8.09
CA ARG A 218 -5.27 -14.29 -9.50
C ARG A 218 -5.07 -12.85 -9.98
N LYS A 219 -5.99 -11.92 -9.61
CA LYS A 219 -5.89 -10.50 -9.95
C LYS A 219 -4.63 -9.86 -9.35
N TYR A 220 -4.35 -10.13 -8.08
CA TYR A 220 -3.15 -9.62 -7.40
C TYR A 220 -1.88 -10.25 -7.96
N GLY A 221 -1.92 -11.55 -8.27
CA GLY A 221 -0.82 -12.22 -8.97
C GLY A 221 -0.47 -11.54 -10.29
N ARG A 222 -1.49 -11.10 -11.08
CA ARG A 222 -1.25 -10.35 -12.32
C ARG A 222 -0.52 -9.03 -12.07
N GLY A 223 -0.92 -8.26 -11.07
CA GLY A 223 -0.22 -7.02 -10.69
C GLY A 223 1.23 -7.29 -10.31
N PHE A 224 1.48 -8.31 -9.48
CA PHE A 224 2.83 -8.68 -9.07
C PHE A 224 3.69 -9.17 -10.26
N GLY A 225 3.13 -9.94 -11.19
CA GLY A 225 3.81 -10.35 -12.41
C GLY A 225 4.16 -9.17 -13.31
N ALA A 226 3.21 -8.25 -13.50
CA ALA A 226 3.40 -7.01 -14.25
C ALA A 226 4.50 -6.14 -13.62
N LEU A 227 4.50 -5.97 -12.30
CA LEU A 227 5.53 -5.27 -11.54
C LEU A 227 6.92 -5.85 -11.82
N MET A 228 7.10 -7.17 -11.73
CA MET A 228 8.40 -7.79 -12.00
C MET A 228 8.87 -7.54 -13.43
N ARG A 229 7.96 -7.54 -14.39
CA ARG A 229 8.29 -7.26 -15.80
C ARG A 229 8.60 -5.79 -16.03
N LYS A 230 7.79 -4.89 -15.47
CA LYS A 230 7.96 -3.43 -15.53
C LYS A 230 9.32 -3.01 -14.98
N GLN A 231 9.67 -3.52 -13.82
CA GLN A 231 10.91 -3.19 -13.12
C GLN A 231 12.13 -3.98 -13.61
N ALA A 232 11.98 -4.70 -14.72
CA ALA A 232 13.06 -5.45 -15.36
C ALA A 232 13.83 -6.36 -14.38
N PHE A 233 13.12 -7.08 -13.52
CA PHE A 233 13.78 -8.04 -12.64
C PHE A 233 14.43 -9.16 -13.45
N PRO A 234 15.66 -9.59 -13.10
CA PRO A 234 16.33 -10.66 -13.82
C PRO A 234 15.60 -12.00 -13.63
N LEU A 235 15.73 -12.89 -14.61
CA LEU A 235 15.00 -14.16 -14.64
C LEU A 235 15.25 -15.02 -13.40
N TYR A 236 16.45 -15.01 -12.82
CA TYR A 236 16.73 -15.74 -11.59
C TYR A 236 15.86 -15.27 -10.42
N TYR A 237 15.62 -13.95 -10.31
CA TYR A 237 14.72 -13.41 -9.29
C TYR A 237 13.27 -13.80 -9.56
N VAL A 238 12.82 -13.71 -10.80
CA VAL A 238 11.47 -14.15 -11.21
C VAL A 238 11.27 -15.63 -10.86
N SER A 239 12.24 -16.49 -11.18
CA SER A 239 12.21 -17.92 -10.84
C SER A 239 12.17 -18.15 -9.33
N TYR A 240 12.99 -17.43 -8.56
CA TYR A 240 12.96 -17.47 -7.10
C TYR A 240 11.59 -17.09 -6.54
N ARG A 241 10.96 -16.03 -7.08
CA ARG A 241 9.62 -15.58 -6.64
C ARG A 241 8.50 -16.56 -7.01
N LEU A 242 8.68 -17.36 -8.06
CA LEU A 242 7.75 -18.43 -8.45
C LEU A 242 7.93 -19.72 -7.61
N PHE A 243 9.14 -19.97 -7.10
CA PHE A 243 9.42 -21.19 -6.35
C PHE A 243 8.51 -21.37 -5.12
N ARG A 244 8.37 -20.33 -4.29
CA ARG A 244 7.56 -20.40 -3.06
C ARG A 244 6.07 -20.67 -3.31
N PRO A 245 5.37 -20.00 -4.26
CA PRO A 245 4.00 -20.35 -4.65
C PRO A 245 3.86 -21.77 -5.19
N VAL A 246 4.82 -22.24 -6.00
CA VAL A 246 4.83 -23.62 -6.54
C VAL A 246 4.96 -24.63 -5.41
N ALA A 247 5.97 -24.48 -4.54
CA ALA A 247 6.16 -25.36 -3.40
C ALA A 247 4.94 -25.37 -2.47
N GLY A 248 4.35 -24.20 -2.22
CA GLY A 248 3.14 -24.07 -1.42
C GLY A 248 1.91 -24.73 -2.06
N TRP A 249 1.79 -24.69 -3.39
CA TRP A 249 0.73 -25.39 -4.14
C TRP A 249 0.88 -26.91 -4.04
N LEU A 250 2.08 -27.42 -4.29
CA LEU A 250 2.37 -28.85 -4.16
C LEU A 250 2.13 -29.37 -2.73
N ALA A 251 2.57 -28.60 -1.72
CA ALA A 251 2.34 -28.94 -0.31
C ALA A 251 0.84 -28.96 0.06
N ALA A 252 0.04 -28.05 -0.51
CA ALA A 252 -1.41 -28.05 -0.30
C ALA A 252 -2.08 -29.27 -0.94
N LEU A 253 -1.65 -29.67 -2.13
CA LEU A 253 -2.12 -30.91 -2.79
C LEU A 253 -1.75 -32.14 -1.97
N ALA A 254 -0.50 -32.25 -1.50
CA ALA A 254 -0.04 -33.37 -0.67
C ALA A 254 -0.82 -33.49 0.67
N ARG A 255 -1.37 -32.38 1.17
CA ARG A 255 -2.21 -32.34 2.37
C ARG A 255 -3.71 -32.47 2.08
N PHE A 256 -4.10 -32.73 0.86
CA PHE A 256 -5.49 -32.77 0.39
C PHE A 256 -6.30 -31.48 0.70
N ASN A 257 -5.63 -30.36 0.90
CA ASN A 257 -6.26 -29.04 1.08
C ASN A 257 -6.51 -28.40 -0.29
N LEU A 258 -7.63 -28.79 -0.93
CA LEU A 258 -7.94 -28.37 -2.29
C LEU A 258 -8.22 -26.87 -2.42
N ASP A 259 -8.77 -26.24 -1.39
CA ASP A 259 -9.07 -24.81 -1.43
C ASP A 259 -7.78 -23.96 -1.35
N ALA A 260 -6.87 -24.33 -0.46
CA ALA A 260 -5.54 -23.74 -0.44
C ALA A 260 -4.78 -23.99 -1.76
N ALA A 261 -4.90 -25.18 -2.33
CA ALA A 261 -4.28 -25.49 -3.63
C ALA A 261 -4.85 -24.63 -4.76
N ARG A 262 -6.18 -24.43 -4.82
CA ARG A 262 -6.84 -23.55 -5.80
C ARG A 262 -6.35 -22.10 -5.66
N TYR A 263 -6.29 -21.59 -4.44
CA TYR A 263 -5.80 -20.23 -4.15
C TYR A 263 -4.34 -20.03 -4.62
N LYS A 264 -3.44 -20.94 -4.22
CA LYS A 264 -2.01 -20.85 -4.58
C LYS A 264 -1.78 -21.00 -6.08
N ARG A 265 -2.55 -21.89 -6.74
CA ARG A 265 -2.53 -22.01 -8.20
C ARG A 265 -3.02 -20.73 -8.88
N ALA A 266 -4.10 -20.12 -8.38
CA ALA A 266 -4.64 -18.88 -8.94
C ALA A 266 -3.61 -17.74 -8.85
N TRP A 267 -2.93 -17.59 -7.71
CA TRP A 267 -1.83 -16.65 -7.54
C TRP A 267 -0.69 -16.90 -8.54
N LEU A 268 -0.22 -18.15 -8.67
CA LEU A 268 0.85 -18.53 -9.60
C LEU A 268 0.47 -18.22 -11.06
N VAL A 269 -0.73 -18.64 -11.48
CA VAL A 269 -1.24 -18.36 -12.83
C VAL A 269 -1.31 -16.85 -13.06
N GLY A 270 -1.81 -16.09 -12.08
CA GLY A 270 -1.86 -14.64 -12.16
C GLY A 270 -0.47 -14.03 -12.40
N ILE A 271 0.56 -14.44 -11.65
CA ILE A 271 1.94 -13.96 -11.86
C ILE A 271 2.40 -14.18 -13.31
N LEU A 272 2.23 -15.39 -13.84
CA LEU A 272 2.66 -15.71 -15.21
C LEU A 272 1.88 -14.90 -16.25
N GLU A 273 0.57 -14.76 -16.07
CA GLU A 273 -0.29 -13.92 -16.93
C GLU A 273 0.16 -12.46 -16.93
N GLY A 274 0.36 -11.89 -15.75
CA GLY A 274 0.76 -10.48 -15.61
C GLY A 274 2.13 -10.20 -16.20
N TYR A 275 3.10 -11.07 -15.95
CA TYR A 275 4.44 -10.95 -16.50
C TYR A 275 4.44 -11.01 -18.04
N ALA A 276 3.63 -11.87 -18.64
CA ALA A 276 3.50 -12.02 -20.09
C ALA A 276 2.67 -10.87 -20.73
N ALA A 277 1.67 -10.35 -20.01
CA ALA A 277 0.74 -9.36 -20.56
C ALA A 277 1.29 -7.93 -20.52
N TRP A 278 2.15 -7.57 -19.54
CA TRP A 278 2.64 -6.20 -19.35
C TRP A 278 3.24 -5.55 -20.61
N PRO A 279 4.12 -6.20 -21.40
CA PRO A 279 4.70 -5.58 -22.59
C PRO A 279 3.68 -5.26 -23.69
N ARG A 280 2.60 -6.03 -23.76
CA ARG A 280 1.52 -5.81 -24.75
C ARG A 280 0.61 -4.66 -24.31
N TRP A 281 0.30 -4.58 -23.03
CA TRP A 281 -0.52 -3.52 -22.46
C TRP A 281 0.09 -2.13 -22.70
N ARG A 282 1.40 -1.98 -22.51
CA ARG A 282 2.11 -0.70 -22.71
C ARG A 282 2.29 -0.28 -24.19
N ARG A 283 1.95 -1.13 -25.14
CA ARG A 283 2.03 -0.82 -26.58
C ARG A 283 0.71 -0.32 -27.16
N ASN A 284 -0.38 -0.50 -26.44
CA ASN A 284 -1.72 -0.01 -26.77
C ASN A 284 -2.00 1.32 -26.06
#